data_086d3264ee030b2a3e434f3e32692cbe
#
_entry.id   086d3264ee030b2a3e434f3e32692cbe
#
_cell.length_a   1.000
_cell.length_b   1.000
_cell.length_c   1.000
_cell.angle_alpha   90.00
_cell.angle_beta   90.00
_cell.angle_gamma   90.00
#
_symmetry.space_group_name_H-M   'P 1'
#
loop_
_entity.id
_entity.type
_entity.pdbx_description
1 polymer ?
#
loop_
_entity_poly.entity_id
_entity_poly.type
_entity_poly.pdbx_seq_one_letter_code
_entity_poly.pdbx_strand_id
1 'polypeptide(L)'
;MSQTITPDRLLEERGETRQLDAFVVAATYDRAGTCAFALGDGSLRLVSRDWMPVAAHTGAALTLAADSRTAGWITGGDDGRFLRIAADGTVSEIASFGMKWVEHVAAHPDGRGVLACAVGKSVHVFDSAGTKLKTVQHPSSVTGLVFDTKGKRFAASHYGGASVWFVASKTDNPRKLEWKGSHIGVAMSPDADCVVTAMQENSLHGWRLSDGQHMRMTGYPAKTLALSFTKNGKWLASSGADAVVLWPFHGGGPMGKPPTELAGGDGVTCTMVAAHPTHDAIAAGFADGLVVMADINSARILPVAAPGRGPISALAWNPDGTRLAFGTETGFAAVVDFSKRS
;
A
#
# COMPACT_ATOMS: atom_id res chain seq x y z
N MET A 1 -17.46 13.53 -34.15
CA MET A 1 -18.33 12.95 -33.11
C MET A 1 -17.40 12.52 -31.98
N SER A 2 -17.41 13.21 -30.87
CA SER A 2 -16.65 12.79 -29.68
C SER A 2 -17.35 11.52 -29.15
N GLN A 3 -16.71 10.38 -29.23
CA GLN A 3 -17.19 9.18 -28.53
C GLN A 3 -17.09 9.49 -27.03
N THR A 4 -18.23 9.60 -26.37
CA THR A 4 -18.30 9.63 -24.91
C THR A 4 -17.83 8.25 -24.42
N ILE A 5 -16.57 8.17 -23.99
CA ILE A 5 -16.03 6.94 -23.40
C ILE A 5 -16.76 6.76 -22.06
N THR A 6 -17.65 5.79 -21.97
CA THR A 6 -18.29 5.44 -20.69
C THR A 6 -17.20 4.92 -19.75
N PRO A 7 -17.13 5.38 -18.47
CA PRO A 7 -16.08 4.98 -17.54
C PRO A 7 -15.97 3.47 -17.28
N ASP A 8 -17.05 2.71 -17.49
CA ASP A 8 -17.06 1.26 -17.28
C ASP A 8 -16.60 0.43 -18.48
N ARG A 9 -16.45 1.03 -19.64
CA ARG A 9 -16.10 0.27 -20.85
C ARG A 9 -14.85 -0.60 -20.66
N LEU A 10 -13.81 -0.06 -20.04
CA LEU A 10 -12.58 -0.82 -19.83
C LEU A 10 -12.78 -1.96 -18.82
N LEU A 11 -13.53 -1.72 -17.75
CA LEU A 11 -13.88 -2.75 -16.77
C LEU A 11 -14.72 -3.86 -17.40
N GLU A 12 -15.72 -3.52 -18.23
CA GLU A 12 -16.60 -4.48 -18.90
C GLU A 12 -15.84 -5.34 -19.92
N GLU A 13 -14.94 -4.73 -20.72
CA GLU A 13 -14.20 -5.42 -21.76
C GLU A 13 -13.03 -6.26 -21.25
N ARG A 14 -12.41 -5.86 -20.11
CA ARG A 14 -11.10 -6.38 -19.66
C ARG A 14 -11.04 -6.76 -18.19
N GLY A 15 -12.12 -6.52 -17.45
CA GLY A 15 -12.19 -6.76 -16.02
C GLY A 15 -12.77 -8.12 -15.67
N GLU A 16 -12.22 -8.73 -14.63
CA GLU A 16 -12.84 -9.81 -13.87
C GLU A 16 -13.35 -9.22 -12.57
N THR A 17 -14.65 -9.34 -12.30
CA THR A 17 -15.30 -8.71 -11.15
C THR A 17 -16.00 -9.72 -10.27
N ARG A 18 -16.08 -9.42 -8.96
CA ARG A 18 -16.87 -10.18 -7.98
C ARG A 18 -17.47 -9.21 -6.95
N GLN A 19 -18.68 -9.50 -6.53
CA GLN A 19 -19.22 -8.97 -5.27
C GLN A 19 -18.81 -9.94 -4.17
N LEU A 20 -18.01 -9.45 -3.25
CA LEU A 20 -17.57 -10.15 -2.03
C LEU A 20 -18.40 -9.61 -0.89
N ASP A 21 -18.86 -10.46 0.01
CA ASP A 21 -19.85 -10.08 1.04
C ASP A 21 -19.19 -9.42 2.27
N ALA A 22 -18.01 -8.81 2.10
CA ALA A 22 -17.27 -8.15 3.17
C ALA A 22 -16.41 -7.01 2.63
N PHE A 23 -16.10 -6.03 3.49
CA PHE A 23 -15.17 -4.94 3.22
C PHE A 23 -13.84 -5.45 2.65
N VAL A 24 -13.37 -4.89 1.54
CA VAL A 24 -12.06 -5.22 0.98
C VAL A 24 -11.01 -4.40 1.71
N VAL A 25 -10.25 -5.04 2.58
CA VAL A 25 -9.22 -4.41 3.42
C VAL A 25 -7.97 -4.06 2.61
N ALA A 26 -7.53 -4.98 1.77
CA ALA A 26 -6.32 -4.83 0.95
C ALA A 26 -6.39 -5.69 -0.31
N ALA A 27 -5.70 -5.24 -1.35
CA ALA A 27 -5.40 -6.03 -2.55
C ALA A 27 -3.89 -6.01 -2.78
N THR A 28 -3.30 -7.14 -3.15
CA THR A 28 -1.90 -7.18 -3.54
C THR A 28 -1.61 -8.36 -4.46
N TYR A 29 -0.58 -8.21 -5.26
CA TYR A 29 -0.06 -9.29 -6.09
C TYR A 29 1.14 -9.92 -5.42
N ASP A 30 1.25 -11.24 -5.51
CA ASP A 30 2.49 -11.92 -5.21
C ASP A 30 3.54 -11.65 -6.30
N ARG A 31 4.75 -12.16 -6.12
CA ARG A 31 5.84 -11.95 -7.08
C ARG A 31 5.68 -12.76 -8.37
N ALA A 32 4.81 -13.77 -8.37
CA ALA A 32 4.42 -14.54 -9.55
C ALA A 32 3.33 -13.84 -10.38
N GLY A 33 2.77 -12.72 -9.88
CA GLY A 33 1.73 -11.95 -10.55
C GLY A 33 0.32 -12.46 -10.31
N THR A 34 0.10 -13.27 -9.26
CA THR A 34 -1.23 -13.68 -8.79
C THR A 34 -1.77 -12.66 -7.78
N CYS A 35 -3.02 -12.27 -7.91
CA CYS A 35 -3.67 -11.32 -7.02
C CYS A 35 -4.35 -12.01 -5.84
N ALA A 36 -4.34 -11.35 -4.67
CA ALA A 36 -5.19 -11.70 -3.53
C ALA A 36 -5.86 -10.46 -2.95
N PHE A 37 -7.08 -10.64 -2.46
CA PHE A 37 -7.83 -9.67 -1.67
C PHE A 37 -7.97 -10.18 -0.24
N ALA A 38 -7.68 -9.34 0.74
CA ALA A 38 -7.97 -9.59 2.16
C ALA A 38 -9.27 -8.90 2.54
N LEU A 39 -10.11 -9.57 3.32
CA LEU A 39 -11.44 -9.11 3.65
C LEU A 39 -11.63 -8.89 5.16
N GLY A 40 -12.56 -8.00 5.49
CA GLY A 40 -12.92 -7.68 6.87
C GLY A 40 -13.58 -8.82 7.65
N ASP A 41 -13.98 -9.90 6.99
CA ASP A 41 -14.45 -11.13 7.62
C ASP A 41 -13.34 -12.15 7.93
N GLY A 42 -12.08 -11.78 7.70
CA GLY A 42 -10.90 -12.61 7.92
C GLY A 42 -10.56 -13.57 6.79
N SER A 43 -11.37 -13.64 5.75
CA SER A 43 -11.08 -14.47 4.60
C SER A 43 -10.23 -13.74 3.56
N LEU A 44 -9.55 -14.52 2.70
CA LEU A 44 -8.91 -14.01 1.50
C LEU A 44 -9.62 -14.55 0.25
N ARG A 45 -9.45 -13.85 -0.85
CA ARG A 45 -9.81 -14.34 -2.20
C ARG A 45 -8.56 -14.34 -3.06
N LEU A 46 -8.09 -15.52 -3.46
CA LEU A 46 -6.97 -15.67 -4.39
C LEU A 46 -7.52 -15.67 -5.81
N VAL A 47 -7.10 -14.71 -6.61
CA VAL A 47 -7.62 -14.52 -7.97
C VAL A 47 -7.02 -15.59 -8.88
N SER A 48 -7.81 -16.59 -9.10
CA SER A 48 -7.66 -17.66 -10.07
C SER A 48 -8.91 -17.69 -10.94
N ARG A 49 -9.12 -18.76 -11.70
CA ARG A 49 -10.34 -18.93 -12.48
C ARG A 49 -11.62 -18.70 -11.67
N ASP A 50 -11.63 -19.14 -10.40
CA ASP A 50 -12.83 -19.20 -9.55
C ASP A 50 -12.75 -18.29 -8.30
N TRP A 51 -11.75 -17.42 -8.19
CA TRP A 51 -11.55 -16.56 -7.01
C TRP A 51 -11.58 -17.35 -5.69
N MET A 52 -10.64 -18.27 -5.54
CA MET A 52 -10.58 -19.25 -4.48
C MET A 52 -10.66 -18.61 -3.08
N PRO A 53 -11.67 -18.98 -2.27
CA PRO A 53 -11.77 -18.50 -0.90
C PRO A 53 -10.79 -19.22 0.01
N VAL A 54 -10.16 -18.46 0.93
CA VAL A 54 -9.26 -18.98 1.94
C VAL A 54 -9.68 -18.46 3.30
N ALA A 55 -10.05 -19.35 4.23
CA ALA A 55 -10.32 -18.98 5.62
C ALA A 55 -8.98 -18.79 6.34
N ALA A 56 -8.54 -17.55 6.50
CA ALA A 56 -7.25 -17.22 7.09
C ALA A 56 -7.35 -16.88 8.58
N HIS A 57 -8.15 -15.88 8.92
CA HIS A 57 -8.32 -15.37 10.27
C HIS A 57 -9.68 -15.72 10.85
N THR A 58 -9.79 -15.83 12.18
CA THR A 58 -11.07 -16.02 12.89
C THR A 58 -11.79 -14.73 13.19
N GLY A 59 -11.10 -13.58 13.04
CA GLY A 59 -11.63 -12.23 13.08
C GLY A 59 -11.32 -11.52 11.76
N ALA A 60 -11.14 -10.20 11.78
CA ALA A 60 -10.84 -9.43 10.58
C ALA A 60 -9.38 -9.65 10.11
N ALA A 61 -9.17 -9.75 8.80
CA ALA A 61 -7.86 -9.49 8.24
C ALA A 61 -7.59 -7.98 8.30
N LEU A 62 -6.43 -7.57 8.80
CA LEU A 62 -6.07 -6.17 8.97
C LEU A 62 -5.08 -5.67 7.92
N THR A 63 -4.32 -6.58 7.33
CA THR A 63 -3.22 -6.25 6.41
C THR A 63 -2.87 -7.43 5.52
N LEU A 64 -2.35 -7.14 4.34
CA LEU A 64 -1.89 -8.12 3.35
C LEU A 64 -0.67 -7.59 2.63
N ALA A 65 0.35 -8.43 2.44
CA ALA A 65 1.51 -8.12 1.61
C ALA A 65 1.96 -9.37 0.83
N ALA A 66 2.69 -9.17 -0.27
CA ALA A 66 3.36 -10.26 -0.95
C ALA A 66 4.38 -10.91 -0.01
N ASP A 67 4.51 -12.25 -0.06
CA ASP A 67 5.55 -12.96 0.68
C ASP A 67 6.95 -12.60 0.12
N SER A 68 7.97 -12.79 0.91
CA SER A 68 9.37 -12.77 0.47
C SER A 68 9.71 -13.92 -0.50
N ARG A 69 8.88 -14.96 -0.58
CA ARG A 69 8.96 -16.06 -1.55
C ARG A 69 8.42 -15.62 -2.91
N THR A 70 8.62 -16.42 -3.95
CA THR A 70 8.17 -16.11 -5.30
C THR A 70 6.64 -16.06 -5.40
N ALA A 71 5.94 -16.96 -4.74
CA ALA A 71 4.48 -17.04 -4.75
C ALA A 71 3.92 -17.01 -3.33
N GLY A 72 2.74 -16.41 -3.19
CA GLY A 72 1.99 -16.34 -1.95
C GLY A 72 2.10 -15.03 -1.21
N TRP A 73 1.46 -14.96 -0.06
CA TRP A 73 1.24 -13.74 0.71
C TRP A 73 1.48 -13.95 2.20
N ILE A 74 1.63 -12.84 2.91
CA ILE A 74 1.61 -12.76 4.36
C ILE A 74 0.47 -11.85 4.79
N THR A 75 -0.20 -12.18 5.89
CA THR A 75 -1.34 -11.43 6.41
C THR A 75 -1.33 -11.38 7.93
N GLY A 76 -1.87 -10.32 8.50
CA GLY A 76 -2.10 -10.14 9.92
C GLY A 76 -3.56 -9.87 10.20
N GLY A 77 -4.05 -10.30 11.35
CA GLY A 77 -5.43 -10.15 11.77
C GLY A 77 -5.60 -9.65 13.19
N ASP A 78 -6.83 -9.34 13.56
CA ASP A 78 -7.22 -8.95 14.91
C ASP A 78 -7.28 -10.15 15.87
N ASP A 79 -7.21 -11.37 15.34
CA ASP A 79 -7.04 -12.62 16.07
C ASP A 79 -5.60 -12.84 16.59
N GLY A 80 -4.70 -11.89 16.34
CA GLY A 80 -3.32 -11.91 16.81
C GLY A 80 -2.41 -12.85 16.04
N ARG A 81 -2.83 -13.34 14.88
CA ARG A 81 -2.05 -14.29 14.08
C ARG A 81 -1.33 -13.59 12.94
N PHE A 82 -0.08 -13.94 12.76
CA PHE A 82 0.74 -13.62 11.59
C PHE A 82 0.85 -14.87 10.73
N LEU A 83 0.23 -14.83 9.56
CA LEU A 83 0.03 -15.98 8.69
C LEU A 83 0.75 -15.84 7.36
N ARG A 84 1.11 -16.98 6.78
CA ARG A 84 1.52 -17.13 5.40
C ARG A 84 0.43 -17.88 4.64
N ILE A 85 0.12 -17.40 3.44
CA ILE A 85 -0.84 -17.99 2.52
C ILE A 85 -0.07 -18.42 1.27
N ALA A 86 -0.06 -19.69 0.96
CA ALA A 86 0.54 -20.20 -0.28
C ALA A 86 -0.41 -19.98 -1.48
N ALA A 87 0.12 -20.06 -2.70
CA ALA A 87 -0.67 -19.86 -3.91
C ALA A 87 -1.79 -20.90 -4.11
N ASP A 88 -1.67 -22.07 -3.47
CA ASP A 88 -2.70 -23.12 -3.44
C ASP A 88 -3.75 -22.93 -2.34
N GLY A 89 -3.67 -21.82 -1.58
CA GLY A 89 -4.56 -21.49 -0.47
C GLY A 89 -4.17 -22.14 0.87
N THR A 90 -3.06 -22.87 0.93
CA THR A 90 -2.58 -23.42 2.21
C THR A 90 -2.20 -22.30 3.18
N VAL A 91 -2.77 -22.34 4.37
CA VAL A 91 -2.52 -21.40 5.47
C VAL A 91 -1.51 -22.00 6.44
N SER A 92 -0.45 -21.24 6.76
CA SER A 92 0.52 -21.61 7.78
C SER A 92 0.77 -20.45 8.74
N GLU A 93 0.87 -20.75 10.04
CA GLU A 93 1.15 -19.75 11.06
C GLU A 93 2.66 -19.48 11.16
N ILE A 94 3.06 -18.20 11.05
CA ILE A 94 4.44 -17.76 11.29
C ILE A 94 4.61 -17.47 12.78
N ALA A 95 3.64 -16.75 13.37
CA ALA A 95 3.65 -16.41 14.79
C ALA A 95 2.23 -16.10 15.28
N SER A 96 2.03 -16.26 16.60
CA SER A 96 0.82 -15.85 17.31
C SER A 96 1.16 -14.94 18.49
N PHE A 97 0.35 -13.90 18.69
CA PHE A 97 0.52 -12.88 19.72
C PHE A 97 -0.67 -12.83 20.70
N GLY A 98 -1.49 -13.87 20.70
CA GLY A 98 -2.69 -13.97 21.50
C GLY A 98 -3.73 -12.95 21.05
N MET A 99 -4.23 -12.12 21.96
CA MET A 99 -5.28 -11.13 21.68
C MET A 99 -4.75 -9.78 21.16
N LYS A 100 -3.47 -9.68 20.79
CA LYS A 100 -2.88 -8.44 20.27
C LYS A 100 -2.93 -8.47 18.75
N TRP A 101 -3.53 -7.47 18.17
CA TRP A 101 -3.67 -7.33 16.72
C TRP A 101 -2.33 -7.30 15.99
N VAL A 102 -2.29 -7.95 14.85
CA VAL A 102 -1.18 -7.85 13.88
C VAL A 102 -1.62 -6.86 12.81
N GLU A 103 -1.31 -5.57 13.05
CA GLU A 103 -1.89 -4.46 12.27
C GLU A 103 -1.15 -4.18 10.97
N HIS A 104 0.15 -4.50 10.90
CA HIS A 104 0.95 -4.29 9.70
C HIS A 104 1.87 -5.46 9.46
N VAL A 105 1.99 -5.86 8.20
CA VAL A 105 2.97 -6.85 7.75
C VAL A 105 3.76 -6.29 6.56
N ALA A 106 5.01 -6.70 6.45
CA ALA A 106 5.87 -6.35 5.32
C ALA A 106 6.86 -7.49 5.05
N ALA A 107 7.25 -7.64 3.79
CA ALA A 107 8.29 -8.57 3.38
C ALA A 107 9.41 -7.84 2.65
N HIS A 108 10.60 -8.42 2.71
CA HIS A 108 11.77 -7.93 2.00
C HIS A 108 11.54 -7.96 0.48
N PRO A 109 11.68 -6.84 -0.23
CA PRO A 109 11.24 -6.75 -1.62
C PRO A 109 12.07 -7.58 -2.62
N ASP A 110 13.32 -7.92 -2.30
CA ASP A 110 14.20 -8.69 -3.19
C ASP A 110 14.14 -10.21 -3.00
N GLY A 111 13.22 -10.70 -2.15
CA GLY A 111 13.03 -12.13 -1.94
C GLY A 111 14.07 -12.84 -1.08
N ARG A 112 14.91 -12.11 -0.33
CA ARG A 112 15.89 -12.72 0.60
C ARG A 112 15.28 -13.34 1.86
N GLY A 113 13.96 -13.43 1.92
CA GLY A 113 13.29 -14.21 2.92
C GLY A 113 13.11 -13.54 4.29
N VAL A 114 13.20 -12.22 4.39
CA VAL A 114 12.92 -11.51 5.63
C VAL A 114 11.48 -11.01 5.65
N LEU A 115 10.79 -11.28 6.75
CA LEU A 115 9.42 -10.88 7.01
C LEU A 115 9.37 -10.03 8.28
N ALA A 116 8.41 -9.14 8.37
CA ALA A 116 8.16 -8.38 9.58
C ALA A 116 6.67 -8.19 9.82
N CYS A 117 6.29 -8.15 11.10
CA CYS A 117 4.95 -7.74 11.51
C CYS A 117 5.03 -6.73 12.66
N ALA A 118 4.05 -5.84 12.72
CA ALA A 118 3.87 -4.89 13.81
C ALA A 118 2.71 -5.32 14.70
N VAL A 119 2.97 -5.33 16.02
CA VAL A 119 2.03 -5.69 17.07
C VAL A 119 2.14 -4.64 18.19
N GLY A 120 1.19 -3.73 18.26
CA GLY A 120 1.26 -2.60 19.18
C GLY A 120 2.54 -1.79 18.97
N LYS A 121 3.38 -1.68 20.01
CA LYS A 121 4.66 -0.95 19.96
C LYS A 121 5.84 -1.73 19.39
N SER A 122 5.64 -2.99 19.04
CA SER A 122 6.72 -3.90 18.67
C SER A 122 6.71 -4.22 17.19
N VAL A 123 7.87 -4.23 16.54
CA VAL A 123 8.06 -4.87 15.25
C VAL A 123 8.86 -6.14 15.46
N HIS A 124 8.32 -7.27 15.00
CA HIS A 124 8.94 -8.57 15.04
C HIS A 124 9.45 -8.92 13.64
N VAL A 125 10.72 -9.29 13.53
CA VAL A 125 11.39 -9.64 12.28
C VAL A 125 11.69 -11.13 12.27
N PHE A 126 11.39 -11.80 11.16
CA PHE A 126 11.53 -13.24 10.96
C PHE A 126 12.33 -13.53 9.68
N ASP A 127 12.94 -14.69 9.62
CA ASP A 127 13.48 -15.25 8.39
C ASP A 127 12.37 -15.90 7.52
N SER A 128 12.73 -16.41 6.35
CA SER A 128 11.79 -17.08 5.43
C SER A 128 11.20 -18.37 5.99
N ALA A 129 11.84 -18.99 6.94
CA ALA A 129 11.34 -20.20 7.62
C ALA A 129 10.33 -19.85 8.73
N GLY A 130 10.21 -18.58 9.11
CA GLY A 130 9.38 -18.12 10.22
C GLY A 130 10.12 -18.10 11.56
N THR A 131 11.45 -18.26 11.56
CA THR A 131 12.25 -18.13 12.78
C THR A 131 12.39 -16.64 13.13
N LYS A 132 12.05 -16.29 14.36
CA LYS A 132 12.18 -14.91 14.83
C LYS A 132 13.65 -14.51 14.96
N LEU A 133 14.03 -13.47 14.21
CA LEU A 133 15.39 -12.93 14.20
C LEU A 133 15.57 -11.89 15.29
N LYS A 134 14.61 -10.97 15.44
CA LYS A 134 14.62 -9.93 16.47
C LYS A 134 13.26 -9.32 16.71
N THR A 135 13.15 -8.59 17.82
CA THR A 135 12.02 -7.71 18.13
C THR A 135 12.57 -6.33 18.50
N VAL A 136 12.03 -5.28 17.90
CA VAL A 136 12.40 -3.90 18.20
C VAL A 136 11.21 -3.13 18.75
N GLN A 137 11.47 -2.20 19.67
CA GLN A 137 10.45 -1.43 20.38
C GLN A 137 10.39 0.01 19.87
N HIS A 138 9.18 0.56 19.86
CA HIS A 138 8.87 1.92 19.46
C HIS A 138 8.24 2.70 20.62
N PRO A 139 8.25 4.04 20.58
CA PRO A 139 7.68 4.85 21.67
C PRO A 139 6.16 4.67 21.85
N SER A 140 5.44 4.41 20.75
CA SER A 140 4.00 4.17 20.73
C SER A 140 3.66 3.08 19.73
N SER A 141 2.37 2.77 19.54
CA SER A 141 1.91 1.80 18.54
C SER A 141 2.45 2.14 17.15
N VAL A 142 2.88 1.12 16.44
CA VAL A 142 3.33 1.20 15.04
C VAL A 142 2.10 1.33 14.15
N THR A 143 2.09 2.32 13.29
CA THR A 143 0.97 2.69 12.43
C THR A 143 1.27 2.57 10.94
N GLY A 144 2.44 2.05 10.62
CA GLY A 144 2.88 1.76 9.26
C GLY A 144 4.26 1.11 9.28
N LEU A 145 4.50 0.21 8.33
CA LEU A 145 5.73 -0.59 8.23
C LEU A 145 6.11 -0.77 6.77
N VAL A 146 7.35 -0.45 6.40
CA VAL A 146 7.85 -0.60 5.03
C VAL A 146 9.34 -0.94 5.03
N PHE A 147 9.75 -1.86 4.12
CA PHE A 147 11.16 -2.09 3.82
C PHE A 147 11.66 -1.11 2.75
N ASP A 148 12.94 -0.77 2.78
CA ASP A 148 13.59 -0.11 1.65
C ASP A 148 13.71 -1.09 0.46
N THR A 149 13.90 -0.55 -0.75
CA THR A 149 13.98 -1.34 -1.99
C THR A 149 15.14 -2.35 -2.00
N LYS A 150 16.16 -2.14 -1.18
CA LYS A 150 17.31 -3.05 -1.00
C LYS A 150 17.10 -4.03 0.15
N GLY A 151 15.99 -3.89 0.91
CA GLY A 151 15.66 -4.69 2.08
C GLY A 151 16.70 -4.65 3.20
N LYS A 152 17.57 -3.66 3.21
CA LYS A 152 18.58 -3.48 4.26
C LYS A 152 18.02 -2.82 5.51
N ARG A 153 16.99 -2.01 5.33
CA ARG A 153 16.33 -1.23 6.38
C ARG A 153 14.84 -1.36 6.27
N PHE A 154 14.17 -1.16 7.38
CA PHE A 154 12.74 -0.90 7.41
C PHE A 154 12.46 0.37 8.20
N ALA A 155 11.39 1.07 7.83
CA ALA A 155 10.86 2.20 8.56
C ALA A 155 9.52 1.83 9.19
N ALA A 156 9.31 2.30 10.41
CA ALA A 156 8.05 2.17 11.13
C ALA A 156 7.59 3.55 11.62
N SER A 157 6.38 3.96 11.25
CA SER A 157 5.74 5.17 11.76
C SER A 157 5.08 4.92 13.11
N HIS A 158 5.01 5.95 13.94
CA HIS A 158 4.41 5.93 15.27
C HIS A 158 4.08 7.37 15.70
N TYR A 159 3.43 7.55 16.85
CA TYR A 159 3.26 8.90 17.39
C TYR A 159 4.62 9.55 17.66
N GLY A 160 4.79 10.79 17.20
CA GLY A 160 6.03 11.57 17.35
C GLY A 160 7.05 11.34 16.25
N GLY A 161 6.74 10.57 15.18
CA GLY A 161 7.63 10.42 14.04
C GLY A 161 7.70 9.02 13.42
N ALA A 162 8.90 8.64 13.03
CA ALA A 162 9.22 7.32 12.53
C ALA A 162 10.59 6.84 13.04
N SER A 163 10.82 5.55 12.95
CA SER A 163 12.11 4.92 13.30
C SER A 163 12.60 4.09 12.12
N VAL A 164 13.87 4.24 11.75
CA VAL A 164 14.52 3.44 10.70
C VAL A 164 15.49 2.47 11.33
N TRP A 165 15.35 1.19 11.02
CA TRP A 165 16.12 0.10 11.56
C TRP A 165 16.90 -0.62 10.48
N PHE A 166 18.13 -1.03 10.77
CA PHE A 166 18.87 -1.95 9.91
C PHE A 166 18.47 -3.40 10.25
N VAL A 167 18.11 -4.17 9.22
CA VAL A 167 17.69 -5.57 9.38
C VAL A 167 18.79 -6.41 10.00
N ALA A 168 20.02 -6.28 9.51
CA ALA A 168 21.17 -7.07 9.94
C ALA A 168 21.88 -6.51 11.21
N SER A 169 21.45 -5.36 11.74
CA SER A 169 22.10 -4.77 12.93
C SER A 169 21.84 -5.65 14.15
N LYS A 170 22.88 -5.90 14.91
CA LYS A 170 22.82 -6.57 16.22
C LYS A 170 22.49 -5.60 17.35
N THR A 171 22.54 -4.29 17.11
CA THR A 171 22.23 -3.25 18.10
C THR A 171 20.80 -2.76 17.91
N ASP A 172 20.12 -2.47 19.02
CA ASP A 172 18.75 -1.97 19.03
C ASP A 172 18.71 -0.43 18.99
N ASN A 173 19.55 0.17 18.15
CA ASN A 173 19.61 1.62 17.97
C ASN A 173 19.00 2.01 16.62
N PRO A 174 17.76 2.54 16.59
CA PRO A 174 17.17 3.06 15.38
C PRO A 174 17.74 4.45 15.05
N ARG A 175 17.68 4.80 13.78
CA ARG A 175 17.68 6.21 13.41
C ARG A 175 16.29 6.77 13.71
N LYS A 176 16.19 7.65 14.69
CA LYS A 176 14.94 8.34 15.03
C LYS A 176 14.70 9.49 14.08
N LEU A 177 13.47 9.58 13.58
CA LEU A 177 12.97 10.63 12.70
C LEU A 177 11.85 11.35 13.46
N GLU A 178 12.21 12.37 14.21
CA GLU A 178 11.30 13.01 15.17
C GLU A 178 10.51 14.14 14.50
N TRP A 179 9.20 14.10 14.67
CA TRP A 179 8.27 15.18 14.33
C TRP A 179 6.98 15.03 15.13
N LYS A 180 6.55 16.11 15.78
CA LYS A 180 5.35 16.10 16.63
C LYS A 180 4.09 15.81 15.83
N GLY A 181 3.27 14.89 16.30
CA GLY A 181 1.97 14.53 15.75
C GLY A 181 1.77 13.02 15.61
N SER A 182 0.61 12.63 15.11
CA SER A 182 0.25 11.23 14.89
C SER A 182 0.54 10.81 13.45
N HIS A 183 1.58 10.03 13.25
CA HIS A 183 1.97 9.50 11.94
C HIS A 183 1.24 8.19 11.70
N ILE A 184 0.39 8.12 10.67
CA ILE A 184 -0.57 7.02 10.41
C ILE A 184 -0.22 6.14 9.21
N GLY A 185 0.87 6.39 8.55
CA GLY A 185 1.38 5.61 7.42
C GLY A 185 2.79 6.02 7.07
N VAL A 186 3.52 5.19 6.33
CA VAL A 186 4.92 5.44 5.96
C VAL A 186 5.22 4.93 4.55
N ALA A 187 6.00 5.70 3.80
CA ALA A 187 6.60 5.31 2.53
C ALA A 187 8.09 5.65 2.50
N MET A 188 8.87 4.85 1.78
CA MET A 188 10.28 5.13 1.50
C MET A 188 10.48 5.35 0.00
N SER A 189 11.32 6.33 -0.35
CA SER A 189 11.68 6.57 -1.75
C SER A 189 12.48 5.38 -2.33
N PRO A 190 12.42 5.14 -3.66
CA PRO A 190 13.11 4.01 -4.29
C PRO A 190 14.62 3.99 -4.11
N ASP A 191 15.26 5.16 -3.98
CA ASP A 191 16.69 5.30 -3.63
C ASP A 191 16.98 5.07 -2.15
N ALA A 192 15.91 4.93 -1.33
CA ALA A 192 15.92 4.75 0.10
C ALA A 192 16.58 5.92 0.87
N ASP A 193 16.57 7.13 0.31
CA ASP A 193 17.08 8.33 0.98
C ASP A 193 15.99 9.19 1.64
N CYS A 194 14.73 9.03 1.24
CA CYS A 194 13.61 9.75 1.86
C CYS A 194 12.65 8.79 2.55
N VAL A 195 12.22 9.16 3.76
CA VAL A 195 11.10 8.56 4.49
C VAL A 195 10.01 9.62 4.58
N VAL A 196 8.80 9.29 4.18
CA VAL A 196 7.62 10.17 4.25
C VAL A 196 6.52 9.48 5.01
N THR A 197 5.88 10.22 5.91
CA THR A 197 4.73 9.75 6.68
C THR A 197 3.49 10.58 6.38
N ALA A 198 2.35 9.91 6.33
CA ALA A 198 1.05 10.55 6.42
C ALA A 198 0.71 10.84 7.88
N MET A 199 0.05 11.95 8.13
CA MET A 199 -0.28 12.39 9.48
C MET A 199 -1.79 12.53 9.69
N GLN A 200 -2.25 12.27 10.91
CA GLN A 200 -3.63 12.48 11.34
C GLN A 200 -4.07 13.96 11.16
N GLU A 201 -3.11 14.86 11.19
CA GLU A 201 -3.29 16.32 11.07
C GLU A 201 -3.37 16.80 9.61
N ASN A 202 -3.86 15.96 8.70
CA ASN A 202 -4.07 16.25 7.28
C ASN A 202 -2.83 16.86 6.60
N SER A 203 -1.68 16.27 6.83
CA SER A 203 -0.40 16.68 6.26
C SER A 203 0.52 15.50 6.06
N LEU A 204 1.58 15.69 5.28
CA LEU A 204 2.69 14.76 5.20
C LEU A 204 3.92 15.37 5.82
N HIS A 205 4.74 14.54 6.43
CA HIS A 205 6.08 14.93 6.88
C HIS A 205 7.12 13.95 6.35
N GLY A 206 8.21 14.47 5.85
CA GLY A 206 9.30 13.67 5.31
C GLY A 206 10.65 14.06 5.90
N TRP A 207 11.57 13.12 5.83
CA TRP A 207 12.98 13.28 6.20
C TRP A 207 13.87 12.75 5.09
N ARG A 208 14.86 13.54 4.69
CA ARG A 208 15.95 13.04 3.86
C ARG A 208 17.03 12.43 4.76
N LEU A 209 17.35 11.17 4.49
CA LEU A 209 18.24 10.43 5.41
C LEU A 209 19.71 10.81 5.25
N SER A 210 20.14 11.31 4.09
CA SER A 210 21.54 11.70 3.84
C SER A 210 21.99 12.90 4.67
N ASP A 211 21.13 13.91 4.85
CA ASP A 211 21.47 15.16 5.53
C ASP A 211 20.53 15.57 6.68
N GLY A 212 19.46 14.78 6.90
CA GLY A 212 18.49 15.06 7.94
C GLY A 212 17.49 16.18 7.62
N GLN A 213 17.44 16.66 6.36
CA GLN A 213 16.51 17.71 5.98
C GLN A 213 15.06 17.27 6.16
N HIS A 214 14.26 18.12 6.80
CA HIS A 214 12.81 17.94 6.95
C HIS A 214 12.07 18.46 5.74
N MET A 215 10.98 17.78 5.39
CA MET A 215 10.09 18.13 4.29
C MET A 215 8.66 18.15 4.79
N ARG A 216 8.02 19.33 4.82
CA ARG A 216 6.63 19.47 5.25
C ARG A 216 5.75 19.74 4.03
N MET A 217 4.73 18.91 3.87
CA MET A 217 3.77 18.96 2.76
C MET A 217 2.37 19.10 3.35
N THR A 218 1.70 20.22 3.08
CA THR A 218 0.42 20.61 3.70
C THR A 218 -0.59 21.02 2.64
N GLY A 219 -1.84 21.28 3.07
CA GLY A 219 -2.91 21.73 2.18
C GLY A 219 -3.98 20.67 1.92
N TYR A 220 -3.92 19.54 2.61
CA TYR A 220 -4.91 18.47 2.45
C TYR A 220 -6.20 18.78 3.20
N PRO A 221 -7.38 18.64 2.55
CA PRO A 221 -8.67 18.79 3.21
C PRO A 221 -9.03 17.58 4.10
N ALA A 222 -8.46 16.41 3.80
CA ALA A 222 -8.69 15.17 4.55
C ALA A 222 -7.38 14.43 4.83
N LYS A 223 -7.46 13.35 5.62
CA LYS A 223 -6.33 12.46 5.90
C LYS A 223 -5.84 11.79 4.63
N THR A 224 -4.54 11.74 4.47
CA THR A 224 -3.90 10.90 3.45
C THR A 224 -3.87 9.44 3.92
N LEU A 225 -4.53 8.55 3.20
CA LEU A 225 -4.58 7.13 3.49
C LEU A 225 -3.59 6.32 2.66
N ALA A 226 -3.22 6.82 1.48
CA ALA A 226 -2.32 6.15 0.55
C ALA A 226 -1.19 7.07 0.10
N LEU A 227 0.02 6.52 0.09
CA LEU A 227 1.26 7.11 -0.39
C LEU A 227 1.93 6.16 -1.38
N SER A 228 2.33 6.63 -2.55
CA SER A 228 3.01 5.81 -3.54
C SER A 228 4.08 6.59 -4.29
N PHE A 229 5.35 6.20 -4.13
CA PHE A 229 6.42 6.76 -4.96
C PHE A 229 6.38 6.17 -6.37
N THR A 230 6.63 7.02 -7.37
CA THR A 230 6.91 6.52 -8.73
C THR A 230 8.19 5.70 -8.76
N LYS A 231 8.31 4.78 -9.70
CA LYS A 231 9.47 3.86 -9.84
C LYS A 231 10.81 4.59 -9.90
N ASN A 232 10.83 5.74 -10.57
CA ASN A 232 12.04 6.57 -10.70
C ASN A 232 12.27 7.50 -9.48
N GLY A 233 11.39 7.48 -8.48
CA GLY A 233 11.48 8.32 -7.27
C GLY A 233 11.26 9.82 -7.49
N LYS A 234 10.87 10.24 -8.70
CA LYS A 234 10.71 11.66 -9.02
C LYS A 234 9.46 12.29 -8.41
N TRP A 235 8.44 11.46 -8.14
CA TRP A 235 7.16 11.90 -7.61
C TRP A 235 6.69 11.01 -6.47
N LEU A 236 6.04 11.62 -5.50
CA LEU A 236 5.23 10.94 -4.49
C LEU A 236 3.77 11.28 -4.76
N ALA A 237 2.98 10.28 -5.11
CA ALA A 237 1.53 10.39 -5.20
C ALA A 237 0.91 10.20 -3.81
N SER A 238 -0.11 10.98 -3.50
CA SER A 238 -0.85 10.88 -2.24
C SER A 238 -2.34 11.10 -2.45
N SER A 239 -3.16 10.46 -1.63
CA SER A 239 -4.60 10.65 -1.49
C SER A 239 -4.93 11.74 -0.49
N GLY A 240 -6.22 11.98 -0.20
CA GLY A 240 -6.68 12.89 0.85
C GLY A 240 -7.09 14.28 0.37
N ALA A 241 -7.10 14.52 -0.95
CA ALA A 241 -7.72 15.67 -1.60
C ALA A 241 -8.79 15.19 -2.59
N ASP A 242 -9.47 16.08 -3.28
CA ASP A 242 -10.39 15.74 -4.37
C ASP A 242 -9.69 15.41 -5.70
N ALA A 243 -8.36 15.35 -5.66
CA ALA A 243 -7.48 14.92 -6.74
C ALA A 243 -6.32 14.08 -6.20
N VAL A 244 -5.58 13.43 -7.10
CA VAL A 244 -4.26 12.89 -6.77
C VAL A 244 -3.29 14.04 -6.60
N VAL A 245 -2.63 14.13 -5.44
CA VAL A 245 -1.60 15.15 -5.19
C VAL A 245 -0.22 14.55 -5.44
N LEU A 246 0.52 15.13 -6.40
CA LEU A 246 1.87 14.72 -6.77
C LEU A 246 2.90 15.71 -6.20
N TRP A 247 3.72 15.25 -5.28
CA TRP A 247 4.84 16.01 -4.74
C TRP A 247 6.11 15.74 -5.52
N PRO A 248 6.84 16.79 -5.99
CA PRO A 248 8.09 16.61 -6.74
C PRO A 248 9.25 16.26 -5.81
N PHE A 249 9.79 15.06 -5.95
CA PHE A 249 10.96 14.58 -5.19
C PHE A 249 12.28 14.68 -5.98
N HIS A 250 12.23 15.13 -7.25
CA HIS A 250 13.43 15.43 -8.03
C HIS A 250 14.05 16.78 -7.63
N GLY A 251 15.35 16.96 -7.87
CA GLY A 251 16.04 18.23 -7.64
C GLY A 251 16.02 18.70 -6.18
N GLY A 252 16.29 17.79 -5.23
CA GLY A 252 16.44 18.11 -3.81
C GLY A 252 15.16 18.01 -2.97
N GLY A 253 14.08 17.42 -3.50
CA GLY A 253 12.84 17.19 -2.77
C GLY A 253 11.75 18.24 -3.02
N PRO A 254 10.62 18.15 -2.29
CA PRO A 254 9.43 18.96 -2.52
C PRO A 254 9.51 20.40 -1.97
N MET A 255 10.49 20.70 -1.10
CA MET A 255 10.55 22.00 -0.42
C MET A 255 10.71 23.17 -1.39
N GLY A 256 9.82 24.17 -1.26
CA GLY A 256 9.79 25.34 -2.14
C GLY A 256 9.20 25.09 -3.52
N LYS A 257 8.62 23.91 -3.76
CA LYS A 257 7.94 23.54 -5.00
C LYS A 257 6.47 23.24 -4.72
N PRO A 258 5.53 23.75 -5.55
CA PRO A 258 4.13 23.39 -5.40
C PRO A 258 3.91 21.92 -5.80
N PRO A 259 2.92 21.25 -5.22
CA PRO A 259 2.44 19.97 -5.75
C PRO A 259 1.73 20.20 -7.10
N THR A 260 1.57 19.11 -7.85
CA THR A 260 0.72 19.05 -9.03
C THR A 260 -0.51 18.20 -8.69
N GLU A 261 -1.68 18.68 -9.05
CA GLU A 261 -2.92 17.91 -8.98
C GLU A 261 -3.12 17.15 -10.29
N LEU A 262 -3.49 15.87 -10.17
CA LEU A 262 -3.70 14.99 -11.31
C LEU A 262 -4.99 14.19 -11.10
N ALA A 263 -5.87 14.16 -12.09
CA ALA A 263 -7.14 13.44 -12.08
C ALA A 263 -8.01 13.74 -10.84
N GLY A 264 -9.05 14.50 -11.00
CA GLY A 264 -9.96 14.91 -9.92
C GLY A 264 -10.47 16.32 -10.13
N GLY A 265 -10.90 16.98 -9.04
CA GLY A 265 -11.41 18.35 -9.06
C GLY A 265 -12.94 18.44 -8.99
N ASP A 266 -13.63 17.30 -8.83
CA ASP A 266 -15.11 17.23 -8.75
C ASP A 266 -15.62 17.20 -7.30
N GLY A 267 -14.77 17.51 -6.32
CA GLY A 267 -15.12 17.51 -4.90
C GLY A 267 -15.24 16.12 -4.27
N VAL A 268 -14.91 15.06 -5.00
CA VAL A 268 -14.90 13.67 -4.48
C VAL A 268 -13.50 13.29 -4.02
N THR A 269 -13.36 12.90 -2.76
CA THR A 269 -12.05 12.58 -2.18
C THR A 269 -11.39 11.38 -2.86
N CYS A 270 -10.15 11.55 -3.30
CA CYS A 270 -9.26 10.46 -3.66
C CYS A 270 -8.89 9.69 -2.40
N THR A 271 -9.20 8.39 -2.35
CA THR A 271 -8.96 7.52 -1.19
C THR A 271 -7.71 6.69 -1.36
N MET A 272 -7.42 6.20 -2.57
CA MET A 272 -6.30 5.33 -2.86
C MET A 272 -5.50 5.81 -4.07
N VAL A 273 -4.18 5.63 -3.99
CA VAL A 273 -3.26 5.87 -5.11
C VAL A 273 -2.25 4.73 -5.22
N ALA A 274 -1.91 4.36 -6.46
CA ALA A 274 -0.90 3.35 -6.75
C ALA A 274 -0.08 3.77 -7.98
N ALA A 275 1.20 4.04 -7.80
CA ALA A 275 2.10 4.34 -8.90
C ALA A 275 2.33 3.11 -9.77
N HIS A 276 2.31 3.30 -11.07
CA HIS A 276 2.58 2.21 -12.02
C HIS A 276 4.03 1.74 -11.89
N PRO A 277 4.29 0.41 -11.86
CA PRO A 277 5.63 -0.12 -11.57
C PRO A 277 6.67 0.13 -12.66
N THR A 278 6.25 0.48 -13.88
CA THR A 278 7.17 0.65 -15.02
C THR A 278 6.99 1.96 -15.79
N HIS A 279 5.84 2.63 -15.70
CA HIS A 279 5.52 3.86 -16.41
C HIS A 279 5.28 5.05 -15.46
N ASP A 280 5.42 6.26 -15.96
CA ASP A 280 5.09 7.49 -15.22
C ASP A 280 3.56 7.73 -15.23
N ALA A 281 2.84 6.82 -14.57
CA ALA A 281 1.39 6.86 -14.43
C ALA A 281 0.96 6.49 -13.01
N ILE A 282 -0.20 6.98 -12.60
CA ILE A 282 -0.82 6.72 -11.28
C ILE A 282 -2.22 6.14 -11.51
N ALA A 283 -2.54 5.03 -10.86
CA ALA A 283 -3.92 4.63 -10.65
C ALA A 283 -4.46 5.32 -9.39
N ALA A 284 -5.69 5.79 -9.46
CA ALA A 284 -6.38 6.46 -8.37
C ALA A 284 -7.78 5.92 -8.18
N GLY A 285 -8.18 5.74 -6.94
CA GLY A 285 -9.51 5.36 -6.51
C GLY A 285 -10.14 6.44 -5.65
N PHE A 286 -11.45 6.63 -5.79
CA PHE A 286 -12.19 7.72 -5.15
C PHE A 286 -13.28 7.21 -4.22
N ALA A 287 -13.78 8.11 -3.37
CA ALA A 287 -14.79 7.79 -2.36
C ALA A 287 -16.16 7.40 -2.94
N ASP A 288 -16.44 7.75 -4.18
CA ASP A 288 -17.66 7.33 -4.91
C ASP A 288 -17.51 6.02 -5.68
N GLY A 289 -16.30 5.45 -5.70
CA GLY A 289 -15.99 4.20 -6.43
C GLY A 289 -15.41 4.41 -7.84
N LEU A 290 -15.20 5.66 -8.28
CA LEU A 290 -14.48 5.94 -9.51
C LEU A 290 -13.04 5.42 -9.41
N VAL A 291 -12.58 4.73 -10.46
CA VAL A 291 -11.17 4.36 -10.63
C VAL A 291 -10.66 4.90 -11.95
N VAL A 292 -9.54 5.59 -11.92
CA VAL A 292 -8.88 6.13 -13.11
C VAL A 292 -7.40 5.78 -13.13
N MET A 293 -6.80 5.79 -14.31
CA MET A 293 -5.35 5.83 -14.52
C MET A 293 -5.00 7.15 -15.18
N ALA A 294 -4.00 7.85 -14.66
CA ALA A 294 -3.55 9.14 -15.16
C ALA A 294 -2.06 9.13 -15.49
N ASP A 295 -1.71 9.58 -16.68
CA ASP A 295 -0.33 9.77 -17.13
C ASP A 295 0.23 11.07 -16.56
N ILE A 296 1.36 11.01 -15.88
CA ILE A 296 1.95 12.17 -15.17
C ILE A 296 2.43 13.25 -16.14
N ASN A 297 2.97 12.84 -17.30
CA ASN A 297 3.61 13.78 -18.21
C ASN A 297 2.60 14.51 -19.09
N SER A 298 1.57 13.81 -19.55
CA SER A 298 0.54 14.37 -20.46
C SER A 298 -0.74 14.79 -19.75
N ALA A 299 -0.90 14.46 -18.47
CA ALA A 299 -2.14 14.60 -17.68
C ALA A 299 -3.37 13.92 -18.35
N ARG A 300 -3.15 12.96 -19.25
CA ARG A 300 -4.24 12.20 -19.86
C ARG A 300 -4.81 11.24 -18.85
N ILE A 301 -6.15 11.21 -18.74
CA ILE A 301 -6.90 10.36 -17.84
C ILE A 301 -7.56 9.25 -18.64
N LEU A 302 -7.38 8.01 -18.17
CA LEU A 302 -8.08 6.83 -18.66
C LEU A 302 -9.04 6.35 -17.57
N PRO A 303 -10.37 6.46 -17.76
CA PRO A 303 -11.34 5.86 -16.87
C PRO A 303 -11.22 4.34 -16.88
N VAL A 304 -11.21 3.73 -15.68
CA VAL A 304 -11.10 2.29 -15.49
C VAL A 304 -12.41 1.70 -15.00
N ALA A 305 -13.05 2.33 -14.01
CA ALA A 305 -14.36 1.93 -13.48
C ALA A 305 -15.19 3.18 -13.14
N ALA A 306 -16.49 3.15 -13.45
CA ALA A 306 -17.45 4.20 -13.09
C ALA A 306 -17.68 4.25 -11.58
N PRO A 307 -18.14 5.41 -11.05
CA PRO A 307 -18.59 5.53 -9.68
C PRO A 307 -19.82 4.66 -9.37
N GLY A 308 -20.19 4.57 -8.08
CA GLY A 308 -21.42 3.90 -7.64
C GLY A 308 -21.22 2.56 -6.94
N ARG A 309 -19.96 2.10 -6.77
CA ARG A 309 -19.65 0.81 -6.11
C ARG A 309 -19.12 0.98 -4.67
N GLY A 310 -19.23 2.19 -4.10
CA GLY A 310 -18.70 2.54 -2.79
C GLY A 310 -17.22 2.94 -2.82
N PRO A 311 -16.71 3.50 -1.70
CA PRO A 311 -15.34 4.01 -1.62
C PRO A 311 -14.30 2.95 -1.98
N ILE A 312 -13.30 3.34 -2.78
CA ILE A 312 -12.17 2.47 -3.07
C ILE A 312 -11.29 2.37 -1.81
N SER A 313 -11.13 1.16 -1.31
CA SER A 313 -10.36 0.84 -0.10
C SER A 313 -9.07 0.08 -0.38
N ALA A 314 -8.93 -0.50 -1.57
CA ALA A 314 -7.76 -1.26 -1.98
C ALA A 314 -7.44 -0.99 -3.47
N LEU A 315 -6.14 -0.82 -3.79
CA LEU A 315 -5.68 -0.56 -5.14
C LEU A 315 -4.23 -1.04 -5.30
N ALA A 316 -3.97 -1.92 -6.28
CA ALA A 316 -2.63 -2.48 -6.49
C ALA A 316 -2.36 -2.84 -7.95
N TRP A 317 -1.15 -2.59 -8.40
CA TRP A 317 -0.61 -3.09 -9.66
C TRP A 317 0.09 -4.44 -9.46
N ASN A 318 0.02 -5.30 -10.46
CA ASN A 318 0.91 -6.45 -10.52
C ASN A 318 2.35 -6.00 -10.86
N PRO A 319 3.37 -6.85 -10.65
CA PRO A 319 4.78 -6.45 -10.78
C PRO A 319 5.19 -5.90 -12.15
N ASP A 320 4.55 -6.33 -13.24
CA ASP A 320 4.84 -5.88 -14.60
C ASP A 320 3.97 -4.70 -15.08
N GLY A 321 2.96 -4.30 -14.28
CA GLY A 321 2.06 -3.18 -14.58
C GLY A 321 0.97 -3.49 -15.62
N THR A 322 0.77 -4.75 -15.96
CA THR A 322 -0.25 -5.14 -16.94
C THR A 322 -1.63 -5.37 -16.33
N ARG A 323 -1.73 -5.48 -14.99
CA ARG A 323 -2.99 -5.71 -14.28
C ARG A 323 -3.13 -4.78 -13.08
N LEU A 324 -4.32 -4.22 -12.94
CA LEU A 324 -4.74 -3.42 -11.80
C LEU A 324 -5.82 -4.15 -11.02
N ALA A 325 -5.60 -4.37 -9.74
CA ALA A 325 -6.62 -4.86 -8.81
C ALA A 325 -7.15 -3.69 -7.98
N PHE A 326 -8.45 -3.65 -7.74
CA PHE A 326 -9.07 -2.72 -6.80
C PHE A 326 -10.24 -3.35 -6.06
N GLY A 327 -10.52 -2.83 -4.88
CA GLY A 327 -11.62 -3.25 -4.04
C GLY A 327 -12.27 -2.08 -3.32
N THR A 328 -13.49 -2.28 -2.87
CA THR A 328 -14.31 -1.25 -2.22
C THR A 328 -14.68 -1.62 -0.79
N GLU A 329 -15.11 -0.62 -0.03
CA GLU A 329 -15.66 -0.82 1.32
C GLU A 329 -16.95 -1.66 1.31
N THR A 330 -17.68 -1.68 0.20
CA THR A 330 -18.93 -2.44 0.03
C THR A 330 -18.71 -3.86 -0.47
N GLY A 331 -17.45 -4.29 -0.65
CA GLY A 331 -17.09 -5.65 -1.04
C GLY A 331 -17.02 -5.88 -2.56
N PHE A 332 -17.19 -4.86 -3.39
CA PHE A 332 -16.91 -5.02 -4.82
C PHE A 332 -15.40 -5.15 -5.04
N ALA A 333 -14.99 -6.12 -5.83
CA ALA A 333 -13.59 -6.34 -6.19
C ALA A 333 -13.44 -6.61 -7.69
N ALA A 334 -12.34 -6.13 -8.26
CA ALA A 334 -12.05 -6.28 -9.67
C ALA A 334 -10.55 -6.42 -9.94
N VAL A 335 -10.23 -7.13 -11.03
CA VAL A 335 -8.91 -7.16 -11.66
C VAL A 335 -9.08 -6.79 -13.13
N VAL A 336 -8.40 -5.74 -13.57
CA VAL A 336 -8.45 -5.24 -14.95
C VAL A 336 -7.13 -5.54 -15.66
N ASP A 337 -7.22 -6.18 -16.85
CA ASP A 337 -6.04 -6.59 -17.63
C ASP A 337 -5.79 -5.60 -18.79
N PHE A 338 -4.72 -4.83 -18.69
CA PHE A 338 -4.30 -3.85 -19.69
C PHE A 338 -3.48 -4.46 -20.84
N SER A 339 -3.01 -5.72 -20.70
CA SER A 339 -2.27 -6.41 -21.75
C SER A 339 -3.14 -6.87 -22.91
N LYS A 340 -4.44 -7.09 -22.66
CA LYS A 340 -5.39 -7.49 -23.70
C LYS A 340 -5.58 -6.33 -24.68
N ARG A 341 -5.22 -6.54 -25.95
CA ARG A 341 -5.58 -5.61 -27.03
C ARG A 341 -7.03 -5.89 -27.43
N SER A 342 -7.84 -4.82 -27.53
CA SER A 342 -9.21 -4.86 -28.08
C SER A 342 -9.19 -5.19 -29.55
#